data_fb2455bf216d74d136f460601c051c84
#
_entry.id   fb2455bf216d74d136f460601c051c84
#
_cell.length_a   1.000
_cell.length_b   1.000
_cell.length_c   1.000
_cell.angle_alpha   90.00
_cell.angle_beta   90.00
_cell.angle_gamma   90.00
#
_symmetry.space_group_name_H-M   'P 1'
#
loop_
_entity.id
_entity.type
_entity.pdbx_description
1 polymer ?
#
loop_
_entity_poly.entity_id
_entity_poly.type
_entity_poly.pdbx_seq_one_letter_code
_entity_poly.pdbx_strand_id
1 'polypeptide(L)'
;MKLHDTGVYLVNGVPQTSAPAGVTEADAKKGTIAYGILKAHNTGDSMQDLRMKFDSMTSHDITYVGIIQTARASGMTEFPLPYVMTNCHNSLCAVGGTINEDDHQFALSAAHKYGGIYVPPNMAVIHSYNREMMSGCGRMILGSDSHTRYGALGTMAVGEGG
;
A
#
# COMPACT_ATOMS: atom_id res chain seq x y z
N MET A 1 -24.08 -16.04 -7.01
CA MET A 1 -23.56 -14.77 -6.41
C MET A 1 -24.72 -13.77 -6.44
N LYS A 2 -24.99 -13.08 -5.32
CA LYS A 2 -26.01 -12.03 -5.26
C LYS A 2 -25.29 -10.68 -5.34
N LEU A 3 -25.68 -9.85 -6.28
CA LEU A 3 -25.20 -8.47 -6.41
C LEU A 3 -26.15 -7.55 -5.65
N HIS A 4 -25.63 -6.50 -5.06
CA HIS A 4 -26.36 -5.45 -4.38
C HIS A 4 -26.04 -4.11 -5.03
N ASP A 5 -27.05 -3.35 -5.37
CA ASP A 5 -26.92 -2.02 -6.01
C ASP A 5 -26.69 -0.91 -4.98
N THR A 6 -26.87 -1.23 -3.71
CA THR A 6 -26.68 -0.30 -2.57
C THR A 6 -25.79 -0.94 -1.52
N GLY A 7 -25.33 -0.15 -0.56
CA GLY A 7 -24.68 -0.66 0.64
C GLY A 7 -25.56 -1.67 1.38
N VAL A 8 -24.92 -2.60 2.06
CA VAL A 8 -25.60 -3.57 2.94
C VAL A 8 -25.12 -3.44 4.37
N TYR A 9 -26.01 -3.71 5.32
CA TYR A 9 -25.67 -3.78 6.75
C TYR A 9 -25.38 -5.23 7.10
N LEU A 10 -24.26 -5.49 7.75
CA LEU A 10 -23.92 -6.80 8.24
C LEU A 10 -24.39 -6.91 9.71
N VAL A 11 -25.48 -7.63 9.95
CA VAL A 11 -26.07 -7.79 11.28
C VAL A 11 -25.92 -9.24 11.72
N ASN A 12 -25.11 -9.48 12.75
CA ASN A 12 -24.77 -10.82 13.23
C ASN A 12 -24.32 -11.78 12.12
N GLY A 13 -23.53 -11.26 11.18
CA GLY A 13 -23.03 -12.03 10.03
C GLY A 13 -24.01 -12.18 8.86
N VAL A 14 -25.22 -11.62 8.96
CA VAL A 14 -26.23 -11.70 7.90
C VAL A 14 -26.35 -10.36 7.16
N PRO A 15 -26.16 -10.32 5.82
CA PRO A 15 -26.36 -9.12 5.02
C PRO A 15 -27.85 -8.70 4.99
N GLN A 16 -28.12 -7.43 5.27
CA GLN A 16 -29.45 -6.82 5.22
C GLN A 16 -29.40 -5.53 4.40
N THR A 17 -30.46 -5.23 3.66
CA THR A 17 -30.58 -4.01 2.83
C THR A 17 -31.11 -2.81 3.61
N SER A 18 -31.68 -3.02 4.80
CA SER A 18 -32.20 -1.98 5.67
C SER A 18 -31.38 -1.86 6.95
N ALA A 19 -31.24 -0.64 7.45
CA ALA A 19 -30.58 -0.41 8.73
C ALA A 19 -31.34 -1.09 9.88
N PRO A 20 -30.62 -1.63 10.87
CA PRO A 20 -31.23 -2.07 12.12
C PRO A 20 -31.93 -0.89 12.82
N ALA A 21 -32.97 -1.20 13.62
CA ALA A 21 -33.68 -0.19 14.37
C ALA A 21 -32.72 0.64 15.25
N GLY A 22 -32.81 1.96 15.16
CA GLY A 22 -32.01 2.88 15.96
C GLY A 22 -30.56 3.11 15.42
N VAL A 23 -30.19 2.51 14.28
CA VAL A 23 -28.88 2.70 13.66
C VAL A 23 -29.01 3.62 12.46
N THR A 24 -28.27 4.74 12.45
CA THR A 24 -28.16 5.60 11.28
C THR A 24 -27.09 5.10 10.32
N GLU A 25 -27.16 5.52 9.04
CA GLU A 25 -26.10 5.19 8.07
C GLU A 25 -24.73 5.71 8.53
N ALA A 26 -24.70 6.91 9.11
CA ALA A 26 -23.49 7.52 9.63
C ALA A 26 -22.85 6.70 10.77
N ASP A 27 -23.68 6.09 11.63
CA ASP A 27 -23.19 5.24 12.71
C ASP A 27 -22.73 3.89 12.18
N ALA A 28 -23.46 3.32 11.22
CA ALA A 28 -23.07 2.07 10.59
C ALA A 28 -21.72 2.18 9.88
N LYS A 29 -21.44 3.29 9.18
CA LYS A 29 -20.14 3.57 8.55
C LYS A 29 -18.98 3.52 9.55
N LYS A 30 -19.19 4.03 10.78
CA LYS A 30 -18.15 4.02 11.82
C LYS A 30 -17.79 2.61 12.31
N GLY A 31 -18.68 1.64 12.10
CA GLY A 31 -18.45 0.23 12.42
C GLY A 31 -17.67 -0.55 11.34
N THR A 32 -17.29 0.08 10.23
CA THR A 32 -16.55 -0.60 9.15
C THR A 32 -15.05 -0.67 9.43
N ILE A 33 -14.42 -1.74 8.96
CA ILE A 33 -12.94 -1.90 9.04
C ILE A 33 -12.25 -0.71 8.36
N ALA A 34 -12.72 -0.30 7.19
CA ALA A 34 -12.17 0.83 6.45
C ALA A 34 -12.20 2.13 7.27
N TYR A 35 -13.33 2.44 7.91
CA TYR A 35 -13.42 3.63 8.77
C TYR A 35 -12.44 3.56 9.94
N GLY A 36 -12.33 2.39 10.58
CA GLY A 36 -11.41 2.17 11.69
C GLY A 36 -9.95 2.41 11.29
N ILE A 37 -9.52 1.88 10.13
CA ILE A 37 -8.17 2.06 9.60
C ILE A 37 -7.91 3.54 9.26
N LEU A 38 -8.82 4.17 8.51
CA LEU A 38 -8.67 5.58 8.14
C LEU A 38 -8.59 6.49 9.38
N LYS A 39 -9.44 6.23 10.39
CA LYS A 39 -9.43 7.00 11.63
C LYS A 39 -8.12 6.83 12.41
N ALA A 40 -7.58 5.61 12.47
CA ALA A 40 -6.33 5.34 13.18
C ALA A 40 -5.10 5.99 12.52
N HIS A 41 -5.15 6.19 11.21
CA HIS A 41 -4.03 6.76 10.43
C HIS A 41 -4.22 8.24 10.08
N ASN A 42 -5.37 8.82 10.42
CA ASN A 42 -5.61 10.24 10.18
C ASN A 42 -4.93 11.09 11.26
N THR A 43 -4.02 11.96 10.86
CA THR A 43 -3.34 12.93 11.71
C THR A 43 -4.05 14.29 11.77
N GLY A 44 -5.13 14.45 10.99
CA GLY A 44 -5.99 15.65 11.00
C GLY A 44 -7.17 15.50 11.97
N ASP A 45 -7.86 16.58 12.19
CA ASP A 45 -9.00 16.65 13.14
C ASP A 45 -10.34 16.28 12.51
N SER A 46 -10.38 16.13 11.16
CA SER A 46 -11.60 15.86 10.41
C SER A 46 -11.54 14.52 9.68
N MET A 47 -12.65 13.78 9.68
CA MET A 47 -12.81 12.58 8.84
C MET A 47 -13.34 12.91 7.43
N GLN A 48 -13.54 14.18 7.10
CA GLN A 48 -13.93 14.64 5.76
C GLN A 48 -12.70 15.10 4.96
N ASP A 49 -11.68 15.61 5.66
CA ASP A 49 -10.40 16.04 5.08
C ASP A 49 -9.28 15.28 5.78
N LEU A 50 -8.85 14.17 5.17
CA LEU A 50 -7.95 13.22 5.78
C LEU A 50 -6.49 13.58 5.53
N ARG A 51 -5.68 13.59 6.59
CA ARG A 51 -4.22 13.70 6.54
C ARG A 51 -3.60 12.39 6.96
N MET A 52 -3.34 11.54 5.98
CA MET A 52 -3.00 10.14 6.23
C MET A 52 -1.51 9.93 6.50
N LYS A 53 -1.21 9.12 7.52
CA LYS A 53 0.11 8.57 7.79
C LYS A 53 0.09 7.07 7.51
N PHE A 54 1.02 6.58 6.70
CA PHE A 54 1.11 5.18 6.33
C PHE A 54 2.11 4.43 7.23
N ASP A 55 1.96 3.10 7.32
CA ASP A 55 2.87 2.23 8.07
C ASP A 55 4.07 1.78 7.25
N SER A 56 3.91 1.68 5.93
CA SER A 56 4.97 1.32 5.01
C SER A 56 4.70 1.82 3.60
N MET A 57 5.77 1.87 2.80
CA MET A 57 5.73 2.17 1.38
C MET A 57 6.25 0.99 0.58
N THR A 58 5.82 0.88 -0.67
CA THR A 58 6.30 -0.16 -1.59
C THR A 58 6.37 0.36 -3.02
N SER A 59 7.42 -0.03 -3.74
CA SER A 59 7.60 0.29 -5.15
C SER A 59 8.28 -0.86 -5.88
N HIS A 60 8.24 -0.82 -7.19
CA HIS A 60 8.94 -1.77 -8.06
C HIS A 60 9.98 -1.06 -8.95
N ASP A 61 10.76 -1.85 -9.64
CA ASP A 61 11.92 -1.44 -10.45
C ASP A 61 11.62 -0.37 -11.51
N ILE A 62 10.41 -0.28 -12.03
CA ILE A 62 10.02 0.78 -12.98
C ILE A 62 9.84 2.14 -12.29
N THR A 63 9.48 2.16 -11.00
CA THR A 63 9.04 3.39 -10.32
C THR A 63 9.99 3.89 -9.24
N TYR A 64 10.66 3.02 -8.48
CA TYR A 64 11.46 3.47 -7.33
C TYR A 64 12.64 4.35 -7.71
N VAL A 65 13.23 4.19 -8.89
CA VAL A 65 14.39 5.01 -9.33
C VAL A 65 14.00 6.48 -9.36
N GLY A 66 12.93 6.83 -10.07
CA GLY A 66 12.43 8.20 -10.16
C GLY A 66 11.99 8.75 -8.81
N ILE A 67 11.28 7.95 -8.02
CA ILE A 67 10.81 8.34 -6.68
C ILE A 67 12.00 8.68 -5.77
N ILE A 68 13.00 7.81 -5.69
CA ILE A 68 14.17 8.00 -4.82
C ILE A 68 15.02 9.17 -5.31
N GLN A 69 15.21 9.35 -6.62
CA GLN A 69 15.93 10.49 -7.17
C GLN A 69 15.24 11.81 -6.82
N THR A 70 13.92 11.88 -6.94
CA THR A 70 13.12 13.06 -6.57
C THR A 70 13.20 13.36 -5.07
N ALA A 71 13.04 12.33 -4.24
CA ALA A 71 13.14 12.47 -2.79
C ALA A 71 14.54 12.92 -2.36
N ARG A 72 15.58 12.36 -2.97
CA ARG A 72 16.98 12.76 -2.75
C ARG A 72 17.23 14.21 -3.14
N ALA A 73 16.72 14.65 -4.30
CA ALA A 73 16.81 16.06 -4.73
C ALA A 73 16.08 17.01 -3.77
N SER A 74 15.08 16.52 -3.06
CA SER A 74 14.33 17.24 -2.02
C SER A 74 15.00 17.20 -0.63
N GLY A 75 16.18 16.63 -0.51
CA GLY A 75 16.96 16.60 0.74
C GLY A 75 16.74 15.36 1.62
N MET A 76 16.18 14.28 1.07
CA MET A 76 16.01 13.03 1.84
C MET A 76 17.36 12.48 2.31
N THR A 77 17.45 12.16 3.60
CA THR A 77 18.61 11.54 4.24
C THR A 77 18.38 10.09 4.65
N GLU A 78 17.13 9.70 4.87
CA GLU A 78 16.68 8.34 5.19
C GLU A 78 15.25 8.14 4.71
N PHE A 79 14.81 6.92 4.53
CA PHE A 79 13.40 6.65 4.25
C PHE A 79 12.55 6.90 5.49
N PRO A 80 11.47 7.69 5.39
CA PRO A 80 10.66 8.08 6.55
C PRO A 80 9.81 6.94 7.11
N LEU A 81 9.63 5.88 6.33
CA LEU A 81 8.86 4.68 6.68
C LEU A 81 9.59 3.44 6.13
N PRO A 82 9.30 2.24 6.65
CA PRO A 82 9.72 1.00 6.00
C PRO A 82 9.38 1.02 4.51
N TYR A 83 10.37 0.96 3.65
CA TYR A 83 10.20 1.04 2.21
C TYR A 83 10.66 -0.24 1.53
N VAL A 84 9.71 -0.92 0.88
CA VAL A 84 9.95 -2.17 0.15
C VAL A 84 10.20 -1.85 -1.32
N MET A 85 11.36 -2.22 -1.81
CA MET A 85 11.78 -2.08 -3.20
C MET A 85 11.88 -3.45 -3.85
N THR A 86 10.98 -3.77 -4.76
CA THR A 86 10.92 -5.07 -5.43
C THR A 86 11.39 -4.97 -6.88
N ASN A 87 12.12 -5.98 -7.34
CA ASN A 87 12.63 -6.09 -8.70
C ASN A 87 11.83 -7.14 -9.46
N CYS A 88 10.61 -6.79 -9.85
CA CYS A 88 9.64 -7.77 -10.33
C CYS A 88 9.07 -7.50 -11.72
N HIS A 89 9.18 -6.29 -12.28
CA HIS A 89 8.71 -5.97 -13.62
C HIS A 89 9.77 -6.28 -14.68
N ASN A 90 11.02 -5.94 -14.38
CA ASN A 90 12.19 -6.15 -15.25
C ASN A 90 13.16 -7.18 -14.63
N SER A 91 12.62 -8.28 -14.11
CA SER A 91 13.41 -9.29 -13.40
C SER A 91 14.26 -10.18 -14.32
N LEU A 92 14.02 -10.17 -15.64
CA LEU A 92 14.87 -10.81 -16.63
C LEU A 92 16.07 -9.91 -16.92
N CYS A 93 17.05 -9.94 -16.05
CA CYS A 93 18.31 -9.20 -16.22
C CYS A 93 19.03 -9.59 -17.51
N ALA A 94 19.81 -8.68 -18.05
CA ALA A 94 20.64 -8.86 -19.25
C ALA A 94 19.87 -9.19 -20.55
N VAL A 95 18.56 -9.10 -20.56
CA VAL A 95 17.79 -9.23 -21.79
C VAL A 95 17.77 -7.88 -22.52
N GLY A 96 18.60 -7.75 -23.53
CA GLY A 96 18.69 -6.55 -24.36
C GLY A 96 19.48 -5.38 -23.76
N GLY A 97 20.26 -5.58 -22.70
CA GLY A 97 21.13 -4.58 -22.11
C GLY A 97 21.22 -4.64 -20.59
N THR A 98 21.93 -3.70 -20.00
CA THR A 98 22.23 -3.64 -18.55
C THR A 98 21.29 -2.71 -17.78
N ILE A 99 20.36 -2.03 -18.42
CA ILE A 99 19.54 -1.00 -17.79
C ILE A 99 18.73 -1.54 -16.59
N ASN A 100 18.21 -2.75 -16.71
CA ASN A 100 17.45 -3.37 -15.61
C ASN A 100 18.37 -3.73 -14.43
N GLU A 101 19.57 -4.17 -14.70
CA GLU A 101 20.58 -4.48 -13.69
C GLU A 101 21.04 -3.20 -12.99
N ASP A 102 21.18 -2.10 -13.72
CA ASP A 102 21.52 -0.78 -13.15
C ASP A 102 20.41 -0.32 -12.18
N ASP A 103 19.15 -0.49 -12.54
CA ASP A 103 18.02 -0.19 -11.65
C ASP A 103 18.06 -1.05 -10.39
N HIS A 104 18.35 -2.35 -10.51
CA HIS A 104 18.47 -3.26 -9.37
C HIS A 104 19.65 -2.90 -8.46
N GLN A 105 20.79 -2.54 -9.02
CA GLN A 105 21.96 -2.06 -8.27
C GLN A 105 21.67 -0.72 -7.59
N PHE A 106 20.93 0.16 -8.26
CA PHE A 106 20.47 1.41 -7.68
C PHE A 106 19.60 1.16 -6.43
N ALA A 107 18.60 0.27 -6.51
CA ALA A 107 17.76 -0.06 -5.37
C ALA A 107 18.54 -0.67 -4.20
N LEU A 108 19.47 -1.59 -4.48
CA LEU A 108 20.33 -2.17 -3.45
C LEU A 108 21.18 -1.09 -2.75
N SER A 109 21.80 -0.21 -3.54
CA SER A 109 22.59 0.89 -3.01
C SER A 109 21.75 1.89 -2.20
N ALA A 110 20.52 2.17 -2.67
CA ALA A 110 19.59 3.04 -1.95
C ALA A 110 19.13 2.41 -0.63
N ALA A 111 18.87 1.10 -0.60
CA ALA A 111 18.53 0.39 0.62
C ALA A 111 19.65 0.47 1.66
N HIS A 112 20.89 0.29 1.24
CA HIS A 112 22.06 0.43 2.12
C HIS A 112 22.24 1.86 2.63
N LYS A 113 21.97 2.85 1.78
CA LYS A 113 22.21 4.26 2.11
C LYS A 113 21.12 4.89 2.96
N TYR A 114 19.85 4.61 2.63
CA TYR A 114 18.70 5.30 3.22
C TYR A 114 17.85 4.42 4.14
N GLY A 115 18.24 3.15 4.32
CA GLY A 115 17.42 2.12 4.94
C GLY A 115 16.43 1.53 3.92
N GLY A 116 15.67 0.53 4.31
CA GLY A 116 14.66 -0.08 3.44
C GLY A 116 14.87 -1.57 3.25
N ILE A 117 13.93 -2.17 2.56
CA ILE A 117 13.89 -3.61 2.29
C ILE A 117 14.09 -3.82 0.79
N TYR A 118 15.23 -4.38 0.43
CA TYR A 118 15.52 -4.76 -0.95
C TYR A 118 15.05 -6.19 -1.22
N VAL A 119 14.19 -6.36 -2.22
CA VAL A 119 13.73 -7.67 -2.68
C VAL A 119 14.36 -7.97 -4.04
N PRO A 120 15.28 -8.92 -4.14
CA PRO A 120 16.00 -9.23 -5.38
C PRO A 120 15.07 -9.65 -6.53
N PRO A 121 15.54 -9.55 -7.79
CA PRO A 121 14.83 -10.10 -8.93
C PRO A 121 14.59 -11.61 -8.75
N ASN A 122 13.49 -12.09 -9.31
CA ASN A 122 13.05 -13.49 -9.26
C ASN A 122 12.71 -14.05 -7.85
N MET A 123 12.68 -13.20 -6.83
CA MET A 123 12.27 -13.63 -5.49
C MET A 123 10.76 -13.51 -5.27
N ALA A 124 10.18 -12.36 -5.53
CA ALA A 124 8.76 -12.14 -5.34
C ALA A 124 8.24 -10.99 -6.21
N VAL A 125 6.99 -11.08 -6.61
CA VAL A 125 6.24 -9.94 -7.14
C VAL A 125 5.89 -9.00 -5.98
N ILE A 126 5.89 -7.68 -6.24
CA ILE A 126 5.57 -6.64 -5.26
C ILE A 126 4.31 -6.97 -4.45
N HIS A 127 3.24 -7.41 -5.12
CA HIS A 127 1.95 -7.67 -4.46
C HIS A 127 1.98 -8.92 -3.58
N SER A 128 2.65 -9.98 -4.01
CA SER A 128 2.82 -11.20 -3.22
C SER A 128 3.66 -10.92 -1.98
N TYR A 129 4.80 -10.25 -2.13
CA TYR A 129 5.66 -9.89 -1.01
C TYR A 129 4.92 -9.05 0.04
N ASN A 130 4.20 -8.01 -0.40
CA ASN A 130 3.49 -7.15 0.54
C ASN A 130 2.33 -7.86 1.26
N ARG A 131 1.60 -8.74 0.56
CA ARG A 131 0.53 -9.54 1.20
C ARG A 131 1.07 -10.49 2.26
N GLU A 132 2.22 -11.10 2.01
CA GLU A 132 2.80 -12.11 2.89
C GLU A 132 3.62 -11.51 4.03
N MET A 133 4.36 -10.44 3.76
CA MET A 133 5.36 -9.91 4.67
C MET A 133 4.96 -8.59 5.35
N MET A 134 4.12 -7.77 4.71
CA MET A 134 3.82 -6.41 5.18
C MET A 134 2.38 -6.21 5.62
N SER A 135 1.44 -7.03 5.12
CA SER A 135 0.03 -6.92 5.47
C SER A 135 -0.25 -7.35 6.91
N GLY A 136 -1.25 -6.74 7.51
CA GLY A 136 -1.71 -7.07 8.86
C GLY A 136 -2.96 -6.28 9.21
N CYS A 137 -3.70 -6.76 10.20
CA CYS A 137 -4.93 -6.12 10.64
C CYS A 137 -4.69 -4.67 11.05
N GLY A 138 -5.46 -3.76 10.45
CA GLY A 138 -5.36 -2.34 10.73
C GLY A 138 -4.22 -1.60 10.05
N ARG A 139 -3.36 -2.25 9.29
CA ARG A 139 -2.23 -1.61 8.60
C ARG A 139 -2.66 -0.84 7.36
N MET A 140 -1.86 0.18 7.01
CA MET A 140 -2.04 1.01 5.83
C MET A 140 -0.75 1.09 5.02
N ILE A 141 -0.81 0.70 3.73
CA ILE A 141 0.36 0.60 2.84
C ILE A 141 0.17 1.57 1.66
N LEU A 142 1.19 2.38 1.37
CA LEU A 142 1.26 3.23 0.19
C LEU A 142 2.15 2.59 -0.87
N GLY A 143 1.65 2.46 -2.09
CA GLY A 143 2.40 1.89 -3.20
C GLY A 143 2.46 2.79 -4.42
N SER A 144 3.52 2.67 -5.19
CA SER A 144 3.68 3.31 -6.50
C SER A 144 3.21 2.43 -7.66
N ASP A 145 2.34 1.49 -7.39
CA ASP A 145 1.73 0.62 -8.39
C ASP A 145 0.22 0.68 -8.25
N SER A 146 -0.50 0.84 -9.37
CA SER A 146 -1.97 0.95 -9.39
C SER A 146 -2.70 -0.29 -8.89
N HIS A 147 -2.03 -1.45 -8.84
CA HIS A 147 -2.57 -2.69 -8.28
C HIS A 147 -2.29 -2.84 -6.78
N THR A 148 -1.77 -1.82 -6.11
CA THR A 148 -1.62 -1.79 -4.66
C THR A 148 -3.00 -1.74 -3.99
N ARG A 149 -3.63 -2.89 -3.81
CA ARG A 149 -5.00 -3.08 -3.32
C ARG A 149 -5.05 -4.29 -2.38
N TYR A 150 -4.18 -4.29 -1.35
CA TYR A 150 -3.99 -5.46 -0.48
C TYR A 150 -5.05 -5.52 0.63
N GLY A 151 -6.30 -5.70 0.30
CA GLY A 151 -7.38 -5.92 1.27
C GLY A 151 -7.24 -7.21 2.09
N ALA A 152 -6.08 -7.85 2.07
CA ALA A 152 -5.81 -9.08 2.80
C ALA A 152 -5.60 -8.80 4.28
N LEU A 153 -6.11 -9.68 5.13
CA LEU A 153 -5.91 -9.65 6.57
C LEU A 153 -6.32 -8.33 7.26
N GLY A 154 -7.29 -7.62 6.70
CA GLY A 154 -7.72 -6.32 7.23
C GLY A 154 -6.74 -5.17 6.98
N THR A 155 -5.89 -5.27 5.98
CA THR A 155 -5.00 -4.21 5.52
C THR A 155 -5.72 -3.29 4.54
N MET A 156 -5.44 -2.00 4.60
CA MET A 156 -5.79 -1.04 3.55
C MET A 156 -4.53 -0.67 2.79
N ALA A 157 -4.53 -0.91 1.48
CA ALA A 157 -3.42 -0.51 0.62
C ALA A 157 -3.93 0.40 -0.49
N VAL A 158 -3.21 1.47 -0.74
CA VAL A 158 -3.54 2.50 -1.72
C VAL A 158 -2.33 2.74 -2.60
N GLY A 159 -2.53 2.77 -3.90
CA GLY A 159 -1.46 3.05 -4.84
C GLY A 159 -1.94 3.52 -6.19
N GLU A 160 -1.06 4.25 -6.85
CA GLU A 160 -1.18 4.73 -8.22
C GLU A 160 0.12 4.40 -8.95
N GLY A 161 0.18 4.69 -10.24
CA GLY A 161 1.44 4.65 -11.00
C GLY A 161 2.46 5.61 -10.40
N GLY A 162 3.72 5.27 -10.49
CA GLY A 162 4.83 6.07 -9.98
C GLY A 162 5.16 7.27 -10.83
#